data_9f9fbbb9e1ac4ffb66c358eb2b0a6b0f
#
_entry.id   9f9fbbb9e1ac4ffb66c358eb2b0a6b0f
#
_cell.length_a   1.000
_cell.length_b   1.000
_cell.length_c   1.000
_cell.angle_alpha   90.00
_cell.angle_beta   90.00
_cell.angle_gamma   90.00
#
_symmetry.space_group_name_H-M   'P 1'
#
loop_
_entity.id
_entity.type
_entity.pdbx_description
1 polymer ?
#
loop_
_entity_poly.entity_id
_entity_poly.type
_entity_poly.pdbx_seq_one_letter_code
_entity_poly.pdbx_strand_id
1 'polypeptide(L)'
;MHLFIVGEQTLPVHLEYNFVGVTKPNDFDWNNVTVHPSAENSQAGMYADICRVHAGDEILLYLEKPSSDKAREGGRFIGIFEAVSPRLFYEPNGRYLNEQLGKPLIYRLEIQPKIIYPTGVSEWQAMDEMTDFKSVHDIPWTIIYRKMTGSRGCTPLLPHEGAIFKKILDLRNHGQKINNSPLQYNFTTLNLEYSHNPNTPYTGVINNFQNIQPRLLHLMNHTNRKWESHLQAYLMQELKRNIALTNLLFPQTTLGWLGNEIYCGAGMQRIDILAYSENQLNKFIHLIELKSVEANADTASQINRYIKWLKAHIPDISIHQIIPTVIAPSIHQNYNDEVRIYLRGQGISQFRNIIVDNELNFTQTILTV
;
A
#
# COMPACT_ATOMS: atom_id res chain seq x y z
N MET A 1 -4.36 1.43 6.93
CA MET A 1 -3.07 1.96 7.46
C MET A 1 -1.96 1.62 6.49
N HIS A 2 -0.92 2.45 6.39
CA HIS A 2 0.27 2.19 5.58
C HIS A 2 1.52 2.36 6.43
N LEU A 3 2.50 1.47 6.27
CA LEU A 3 3.76 1.54 6.99
C LEU A 3 4.83 2.15 6.08
N PHE A 4 5.53 3.17 6.58
CA PHE A 4 6.70 3.75 5.93
C PHE A 4 7.98 3.40 6.68
N ILE A 5 8.97 2.92 5.94
CA ILE A 5 10.30 2.61 6.46
C ILE A 5 11.14 3.88 6.44
N VAL A 6 11.65 4.26 7.60
CA VAL A 6 12.50 5.44 7.80
C VAL A 6 13.82 5.02 8.43
N GLY A 7 14.90 5.67 8.06
CA GLY A 7 16.23 5.45 8.65
C GLY A 7 16.55 6.45 9.74
N GLU A 8 17.61 6.19 10.48
CA GLU A 8 18.11 7.06 11.56
C GLU A 8 18.40 8.48 11.05
N GLN A 9 19.00 8.62 9.88
CA GLN A 9 19.28 9.91 9.26
C GLN A 9 18.02 10.62 8.74
N THR A 10 17.04 9.87 8.22
CA THR A 10 15.88 10.48 7.56
C THR A 10 14.75 10.83 8.52
N LEU A 11 14.63 10.12 9.65
CA LEU A 11 13.53 10.33 10.60
C LEU A 11 13.44 11.77 11.13
N PRO A 12 14.54 12.43 11.56
CA PRO A 12 14.47 13.82 12.02
C PRO A 12 13.90 14.76 10.93
N VAL A 13 14.33 14.57 9.69
CA VAL A 13 13.86 15.37 8.54
C VAL A 13 12.38 15.13 8.26
N HIS A 14 11.93 13.88 8.37
CA HIS A 14 10.50 13.54 8.22
C HIS A 14 9.63 14.23 9.29
N LEU A 15 10.09 14.26 10.53
CA LEU A 15 9.38 14.92 11.64
C LEU A 15 9.41 16.44 11.52
N GLU A 16 10.55 17.03 11.14
CA GLU A 16 10.70 18.48 10.99
C GLU A 16 9.82 19.05 9.88
N TYR A 17 9.79 18.38 8.72
CA TYR A 17 9.10 18.86 7.52
C TYR A 17 7.74 18.22 7.31
N ASN A 18 7.28 17.35 8.21
CA ASN A 18 5.99 16.67 8.15
C ASN A 18 5.72 15.95 6.83
N PHE A 19 6.65 15.14 6.36
CA PHE A 19 6.44 14.29 5.18
C PHE A 19 7.04 12.90 5.36
N VAL A 20 6.62 11.98 4.52
CA VAL A 20 7.26 10.68 4.30
C VAL A 20 7.58 10.51 2.83
N GLY A 21 8.51 9.64 2.50
CA GLY A 21 8.86 9.44 1.11
C GLY A 21 9.46 8.07 0.81
N VAL A 22 9.46 7.75 -0.49
CA VAL A 22 10.04 6.52 -1.02
C VAL A 22 10.96 6.84 -2.19
N THR A 23 11.97 6.01 -2.40
CA THR A 23 12.91 6.20 -3.48
C THR A 23 13.46 4.90 -4.06
N LYS A 24 13.87 5.01 -5.30
CA LYS A 24 14.94 4.22 -5.88
C LYS A 24 16.01 5.12 -6.49
N PRO A 25 17.27 4.67 -6.55
CA PRO A 25 18.44 5.53 -6.73
C PRO A 25 18.64 6.14 -8.12
N ASN A 26 17.68 6.11 -9.02
CA ASN A 26 17.86 6.68 -10.37
C ASN A 26 16.76 7.69 -10.68
N ASP A 27 17.15 8.81 -11.28
CA ASP A 27 16.26 9.72 -11.95
C ASP A 27 15.40 8.96 -12.95
N PHE A 28 14.10 9.03 -12.76
CA PHE A 28 13.18 8.26 -13.57
C PHE A 28 12.07 9.16 -14.11
N ASP A 29 11.97 9.23 -15.42
CA ASP A 29 10.92 9.96 -16.13
C ASP A 29 10.10 9.00 -16.99
N TRP A 30 8.79 8.94 -16.76
CA TRP A 30 7.88 8.11 -17.56
C TRP A 30 7.84 8.49 -19.04
N ASN A 31 8.17 9.73 -19.38
CA ASN A 31 8.21 10.20 -20.78
C ASN A 31 9.51 9.81 -21.49
N ASN A 32 10.56 9.49 -20.74
CA ASN A 32 11.86 9.14 -21.30
C ASN A 32 12.50 7.97 -20.55
N VAL A 33 11.94 6.77 -20.71
CA VAL A 33 12.40 5.57 -20.01
C VAL A 33 13.62 4.98 -20.69
N THR A 34 14.78 5.12 -20.07
CA THR A 34 16.07 4.61 -20.53
C THR A 34 16.59 3.40 -19.72
N VAL A 35 15.85 3.01 -18.67
CA VAL A 35 16.27 1.95 -17.75
C VAL A 35 15.85 0.56 -18.23
N HIS A 36 16.51 -0.47 -17.68
CA HIS A 36 16.14 -1.86 -17.96
C HIS A 36 14.69 -2.17 -17.53
N PRO A 37 13.94 -3.02 -18.28
CA PRO A 37 12.55 -3.36 -17.99
C PRO A 37 12.24 -3.74 -16.53
N SER A 38 13.13 -4.50 -15.88
CA SER A 38 12.92 -4.88 -14.47
C SER A 38 13.02 -3.69 -13.51
N ALA A 39 13.89 -2.73 -13.79
CA ALA A 39 14.00 -1.50 -13.03
C ALA A 39 12.77 -0.61 -13.24
N GLU A 40 12.28 -0.52 -14.48
CA GLU A 40 11.05 0.19 -14.83
C GLU A 40 9.83 -0.40 -14.09
N ASN A 41 9.62 -1.72 -14.13
CA ASN A 41 8.54 -2.38 -13.40
C ASN A 41 8.64 -2.12 -11.88
N SER A 42 9.86 -2.09 -11.34
CA SER A 42 10.08 -1.77 -9.95
C SER A 42 9.74 -0.31 -9.60
N GLN A 43 9.97 0.63 -10.51
CA GLN A 43 9.55 2.03 -10.37
C GLN A 43 8.02 2.15 -10.45
N ALA A 44 7.39 1.46 -11.40
CA ALA A 44 5.92 1.42 -11.49
C ALA A 44 5.29 0.91 -10.19
N GLY A 45 5.82 -0.19 -9.64
CA GLY A 45 5.34 -0.72 -8.37
C GLY A 45 5.55 0.25 -7.19
N MET A 46 6.66 0.98 -7.14
CA MET A 46 6.90 1.97 -6.09
C MET A 46 5.99 3.19 -6.25
N TYR A 47 5.75 3.62 -7.47
CA TYR A 47 4.80 4.69 -7.78
C TYR A 47 3.38 4.27 -7.37
N ALA A 48 2.96 3.04 -7.66
CA ALA A 48 1.71 2.48 -7.16
C ALA A 48 1.63 2.51 -5.63
N ASP A 49 2.71 2.15 -4.95
CA ASP A 49 2.77 2.11 -3.48
C ASP A 49 2.50 3.47 -2.84
N ILE A 50 3.00 4.56 -3.41
CA ILE A 50 2.75 5.90 -2.88
C ILE A 50 1.40 6.45 -3.31
N CYS A 51 0.97 6.20 -4.54
CA CYS A 51 -0.30 6.66 -5.08
C CYS A 51 -1.52 6.07 -4.38
N ARG A 52 -1.42 4.87 -3.78
CA ARG A 52 -2.53 4.26 -3.04
C ARG A 52 -2.85 4.97 -1.73
N VAL A 53 -1.89 5.72 -1.18
CA VAL A 53 -2.09 6.46 0.08
C VAL A 53 -2.90 7.72 -0.20
N HIS A 54 -4.00 7.88 0.51
CA HIS A 54 -4.92 9.01 0.32
C HIS A 54 -5.00 9.87 1.59
N ALA A 55 -5.49 11.09 1.42
CA ALA A 55 -5.76 11.96 2.57
C ALA A 55 -6.69 11.27 3.58
N GLY A 56 -6.33 11.34 4.85
CA GLY A 56 -7.02 10.65 5.94
C GLY A 56 -6.51 9.24 6.22
N ASP A 57 -5.68 8.66 5.35
CA ASP A 57 -5.08 7.35 5.61
C ASP A 57 -4.06 7.43 6.76
N GLU A 58 -4.11 6.43 7.63
CA GLU A 58 -3.18 6.34 8.74
C GLU A 58 -1.84 5.78 8.28
N ILE A 59 -0.77 6.39 8.80
CA ILE A 59 0.61 6.07 8.49
C ILE A 59 1.33 5.67 9.77
N LEU A 60 1.89 4.48 9.78
CA LEU A 60 2.78 3.98 10.82
C LEU A 60 4.22 4.13 10.34
N LEU A 61 5.08 4.77 11.13
CA LEU A 61 6.51 4.82 10.82
C LEU A 61 7.21 3.60 11.42
N TYR A 62 8.07 3.00 10.62
CA TYR A 62 8.98 1.96 11.07
C TYR A 62 10.42 2.46 10.93
N LEU A 63 11.03 2.77 12.06
CA LEU A 63 12.45 3.13 12.13
C LEU A 63 13.28 1.86 11.98
N GLU A 64 14.09 1.79 10.92
CA GLU A 64 15.09 0.73 10.79
C GLU A 64 15.99 0.73 12.03
N LYS A 65 16.51 -0.43 12.37
CA LYS A 65 17.31 -0.61 13.59
C LYS A 65 18.28 0.55 13.81
N PRO A 66 18.08 1.37 14.87
CA PRO A 66 18.99 2.46 15.17
C PRO A 66 20.37 1.94 15.61
N SER A 67 21.43 2.69 15.29
CA SER A 67 22.79 2.35 15.72
C SER A 67 22.95 2.37 17.25
N SER A 68 22.13 3.18 17.93
CA SER A 68 22.05 3.28 19.39
C SER A 68 21.34 2.11 20.06
N ASP A 69 20.68 1.20 19.31
CA ASP A 69 20.00 0.04 19.88
C ASP A 69 20.98 -1.01 20.38
N LYS A 70 21.44 -0.83 21.62
CA LYS A 70 22.37 -1.76 22.31
C LYS A 70 21.74 -3.14 22.59
N ALA A 71 20.44 -3.18 22.84
CA ALA A 71 19.71 -4.42 23.11
C ALA A 71 19.52 -5.28 21.86
N ARG A 72 19.76 -4.73 20.67
CA ARG A 72 19.58 -5.39 19.37
C ARG A 72 18.15 -5.90 19.12
N GLU A 73 17.16 -5.16 19.62
CA GLU A 73 15.75 -5.48 19.50
C GLU A 73 15.16 -5.29 18.10
N GLY A 74 16.00 -4.95 17.14
CA GLY A 74 15.59 -4.71 15.75
C GLY A 74 15.08 -3.28 15.50
N GLY A 75 14.25 -3.11 14.48
CA GLY A 75 13.62 -1.83 14.20
C GLY A 75 12.47 -1.52 15.15
N ARG A 76 11.92 -0.29 15.04
CA ARG A 76 10.86 0.17 15.94
C ARG A 76 9.68 0.75 15.17
N PHE A 77 8.48 0.39 15.60
CA PHE A 77 7.24 1.04 15.17
C PHE A 77 7.02 2.27 16.04
N ILE A 78 6.90 3.44 15.39
CA ILE A 78 6.84 4.73 16.11
C ILE A 78 5.68 5.57 15.59
N GLY A 79 4.79 6.00 16.48
CA GLY A 79 3.74 6.96 16.18
C GLY A 79 2.77 6.54 15.08
N ILE A 80 1.60 7.11 15.09
CA ILE A 80 0.62 7.00 14.01
C ILE A 80 0.37 8.42 13.50
N PHE A 81 0.63 8.60 12.24
CA PHE A 81 0.43 9.85 11.51
C PHE A 81 -0.78 9.70 10.58
N GLU A 82 -1.15 10.78 9.94
CA GLU A 82 -2.21 10.80 8.94
C GLU A 82 -1.72 11.54 7.70
N ALA A 83 -2.04 11.02 6.53
CA ALA A 83 -1.82 11.71 5.26
C ALA A 83 -2.76 12.91 5.16
N VAL A 84 -2.22 14.13 5.04
CA VAL A 84 -3.00 15.37 5.08
C VAL A 84 -3.58 15.74 3.72
N SER A 85 -2.85 15.43 2.67
CA SER A 85 -3.16 15.93 1.35
C SER A 85 -3.22 14.80 0.33
N PRO A 86 -4.10 14.90 -0.70
CA PRO A 86 -3.98 14.06 -1.87
C PRO A 86 -2.71 14.41 -2.69
N ARG A 87 -1.85 15.27 -2.18
CA ARG A 87 -0.66 15.77 -2.86
C ARG A 87 0.46 14.77 -2.76
N LEU A 88 0.75 14.14 -3.86
CA LEU A 88 1.99 13.46 -4.09
C LEU A 88 3.01 14.50 -4.55
N PHE A 89 4.07 14.68 -3.78
CA PHE A 89 5.20 15.49 -4.20
C PHE A 89 6.15 14.63 -5.02
N TYR A 90 6.48 15.09 -6.21
CA TYR A 90 7.53 14.49 -7.01
C TYR A 90 8.73 15.43 -7.01
N GLU A 91 9.83 14.98 -6.41
CA GLU A 91 11.10 15.70 -6.38
C GLU A 91 12.04 15.11 -7.41
N PRO A 92 12.11 15.66 -8.63
CA PRO A 92 13.03 15.16 -9.64
C PRO A 92 14.46 15.25 -9.09
N ASN A 93 15.21 14.15 -9.23
CA ASN A 93 16.56 13.99 -8.72
C ASN A 93 16.70 14.05 -7.20
N GLY A 94 15.59 14.07 -6.45
CA GLY A 94 15.60 14.14 -4.98
C GLY A 94 16.37 15.32 -4.42
N ARG A 95 16.46 16.46 -5.14
CA ARG A 95 17.35 17.58 -4.79
C ARG A 95 16.98 18.28 -3.50
N TYR A 96 15.68 18.50 -3.29
CA TYR A 96 15.21 19.17 -2.09
C TYR A 96 15.43 18.29 -0.86
N LEU A 97 16.11 18.81 0.15
CA LEU A 97 16.51 18.12 1.39
C LEU A 97 17.43 16.90 1.18
N ASN A 98 18.05 16.73 0.01
CA ASN A 98 18.86 15.53 -0.26
C ASN A 98 20.08 15.41 0.67
N GLU A 99 20.72 16.51 1.01
CA GLU A 99 21.86 16.52 1.94
C GLU A 99 21.43 16.08 3.34
N GLN A 100 20.30 16.59 3.85
CA GLN A 100 19.77 16.24 5.15
C GLN A 100 19.29 14.78 5.21
N LEU A 101 18.63 14.31 4.13
CA LEU A 101 18.12 12.95 4.02
C LEU A 101 19.23 11.90 3.77
N GLY A 102 20.37 12.32 3.20
CA GLY A 102 21.45 11.42 2.79
C GLY A 102 21.08 10.44 1.67
N LYS A 103 19.88 10.57 1.11
CA LYS A 103 19.38 9.77 -0.02
C LYS A 103 18.27 10.52 -0.75
N PRO A 104 18.14 10.34 -2.08
CA PRO A 104 17.03 10.95 -2.82
C PRO A 104 15.72 10.26 -2.47
N LEU A 105 14.76 10.96 -1.89
CA LEU A 105 13.36 10.52 -1.78
C LEU A 105 12.56 11.25 -2.85
N ILE A 106 12.27 10.58 -3.96
CA ILE A 106 11.66 11.22 -5.14
C ILE A 106 10.14 11.34 -5.06
N TYR A 107 9.47 10.41 -4.42
CA TYR A 107 8.04 10.48 -4.17
C TYR A 107 7.80 10.74 -2.69
N ARG A 108 7.08 11.80 -2.38
CA ARG A 108 6.85 12.25 -1.01
C ARG A 108 5.37 12.52 -0.77
N LEU A 109 4.95 12.35 0.47
CA LEU A 109 3.58 12.54 0.92
C LEU A 109 3.60 13.37 2.20
N GLU A 110 2.76 14.41 2.28
CA GLU A 110 2.58 15.22 3.48
C GLU A 110 1.83 14.45 4.56
N ILE A 111 2.31 14.54 5.79
CA ILE A 111 1.71 13.88 6.96
C ILE A 111 1.52 14.85 8.10
N GLN A 112 0.64 14.50 9.04
CA GLN A 112 0.54 15.17 10.34
C GLN A 112 0.47 14.13 11.47
N PRO A 113 0.89 14.48 12.69
CA PRO A 113 0.70 13.62 13.86
C PRO A 113 -0.77 13.35 14.12
N LYS A 114 -1.15 12.08 14.38
CA LYS A 114 -2.52 11.67 14.71
C LYS A 114 -2.63 11.04 16.09
N ILE A 115 -1.85 9.97 16.34
CA ILE A 115 -1.77 9.32 17.65
C ILE A 115 -0.29 9.07 17.91
N ILE A 116 0.28 9.89 18.77
CA ILE A 116 1.72 9.83 19.04
C ILE A 116 1.94 9.26 20.44
N TYR A 117 2.68 8.18 20.48
CA TYR A 117 3.13 7.55 21.71
C TYR A 117 4.58 7.92 21.99
N PRO A 118 4.95 8.21 23.27
CA PRO A 118 6.33 8.53 23.64
C PRO A 118 7.30 7.44 23.21
N THR A 119 6.99 6.19 23.54
CA THR A 119 7.88 5.06 23.30
C THR A 119 7.45 4.26 22.09
N GLY A 120 8.37 4.07 21.15
CA GLY A 120 8.17 3.14 20.03
C GLY A 120 8.25 1.69 20.51
N VAL A 121 7.60 0.80 19.76
CA VAL A 121 7.61 -0.65 20.02
C VAL A 121 8.64 -1.32 19.13
N SER A 122 9.62 -2.00 19.70
CA SER A 122 10.60 -2.76 18.93
C SER A 122 9.99 -4.01 18.32
N GLU A 123 10.67 -4.60 17.33
CA GLU A 123 10.24 -5.87 16.74
C GLU A 123 10.13 -6.99 17.78
N TRP A 124 11.08 -7.04 18.70
CA TRP A 124 11.06 -8.05 19.75
C TRP A 124 9.90 -7.85 20.72
N GLN A 125 9.66 -6.61 21.13
CA GLN A 125 8.51 -6.28 21.96
C GLN A 125 7.18 -6.58 21.26
N ALA A 126 7.08 -6.32 19.95
CA ALA A 126 5.91 -6.69 19.19
C ALA A 126 5.73 -8.23 19.15
N MET A 127 6.83 -9.00 19.07
CA MET A 127 6.76 -10.46 19.15
C MET A 127 6.34 -10.96 20.53
N ASP A 128 6.81 -10.33 21.61
CA ASP A 128 6.38 -10.68 22.97
C ASP A 128 4.86 -10.54 23.13
N GLU A 129 4.27 -9.48 22.59
CA GLU A 129 2.82 -9.30 22.62
C GLU A 129 2.07 -10.32 21.74
N MET A 130 2.73 -10.89 20.73
CA MET A 130 2.13 -11.94 19.88
C MET A 130 1.91 -13.26 20.63
N THR A 131 2.56 -13.48 21.77
CA THR A 131 2.31 -14.69 22.59
C THR A 131 0.89 -14.75 23.12
N ASP A 132 0.21 -13.60 23.23
CA ASP A 132 -1.20 -13.51 23.59
C ASP A 132 -2.15 -13.68 22.40
N PHE A 133 -1.61 -13.80 21.19
CA PHE A 133 -2.40 -14.01 19.98
C PHE A 133 -2.91 -15.43 19.92
N LYS A 134 -4.21 -15.58 19.83
CA LYS A 134 -4.92 -16.87 19.84
C LYS A 134 -5.29 -17.37 18.45
N SER A 135 -5.06 -16.55 17.43
CA SER A 135 -5.53 -16.80 16.07
C SER A 135 -4.50 -16.39 15.03
N VAL A 136 -4.55 -17.03 13.87
CA VAL A 136 -3.79 -16.61 12.68
C VAL A 136 -4.13 -15.17 12.22
N HIS A 137 -5.30 -14.67 12.62
CA HIS A 137 -5.72 -13.29 12.35
C HIS A 137 -4.93 -12.25 13.15
N ASP A 138 -4.29 -12.67 14.22
CA ASP A 138 -3.51 -11.79 15.09
C ASP A 138 -2.08 -11.57 14.58
N ILE A 139 -1.69 -12.24 13.50
CA ILE A 139 -0.35 -12.17 12.91
C ILE A 139 -0.33 -11.12 11.80
N PRO A 140 0.54 -10.09 11.88
CA PRO A 140 0.66 -9.07 10.82
C PRO A 140 1.47 -9.62 9.63
N TRP A 141 0.86 -10.48 8.86
CA TRP A 141 1.47 -11.20 7.73
C TRP A 141 2.11 -10.28 6.71
N THR A 142 1.48 -9.15 6.43
CA THR A 142 1.96 -8.20 5.43
C THR A 142 3.34 -7.66 5.78
N ILE A 143 3.61 -7.37 7.05
CA ILE A 143 4.93 -6.90 7.50
C ILE A 143 5.97 -8.01 7.40
N ILE A 144 5.65 -9.21 7.85
CA ILE A 144 6.57 -10.34 7.84
C ILE A 144 7.09 -10.58 6.42
N TYR A 145 6.20 -10.71 5.46
CA TYR A 145 6.59 -10.98 4.08
C TYR A 145 7.27 -9.78 3.40
N ARG A 146 6.74 -8.58 3.58
CA ARG A 146 7.24 -7.39 2.88
C ARG A 146 8.61 -6.95 3.36
N LYS A 147 8.87 -7.05 4.64
CA LYS A 147 10.16 -6.74 5.23
C LYS A 147 11.26 -7.68 4.74
N MET A 148 10.96 -8.96 4.62
CA MET A 148 11.92 -9.95 4.13
C MET A 148 12.34 -9.70 2.67
N THR A 149 11.50 -9.06 1.87
CA THR A 149 11.81 -8.72 0.46
C THR A 149 12.40 -7.33 0.28
N GLY A 150 12.45 -6.52 1.30
CA GLY A 150 13.34 -5.37 1.57
C GLY A 150 13.44 -4.21 0.58
N SER A 151 12.70 -4.18 -0.52
CA SER A 151 12.98 -3.22 -1.58
C SER A 151 12.01 -2.04 -1.73
N ARG A 152 10.97 -1.96 -0.88
CA ARG A 152 9.95 -0.90 -1.00
C ARG A 152 9.77 -0.16 0.32
N GLY A 153 9.84 1.18 0.26
CA GLY A 153 9.74 2.05 1.42
C GLY A 153 8.34 2.22 2.01
N CYS A 154 7.29 1.73 1.31
CA CYS A 154 5.90 1.84 1.76
C CYS A 154 5.18 0.49 1.64
N THR A 155 4.57 0.02 2.73
CA THR A 155 3.85 -1.25 2.82
C THR A 155 2.40 -1.03 3.23
N PRO A 156 1.39 -1.59 2.54
CA PRO A 156 0.02 -1.56 3.01
C PRO A 156 -0.13 -2.52 4.20
N LEU A 157 -0.79 -2.08 5.26
CA LEU A 157 -1.23 -2.93 6.35
C LEU A 157 -2.73 -3.15 6.21
N LEU A 158 -3.16 -4.39 6.27
CA LEU A 158 -4.59 -4.72 6.29
C LEU A 158 -5.27 -4.01 7.47
N PRO A 159 -6.56 -3.66 7.38
CA PRO A 159 -7.24 -2.93 8.44
C PRO A 159 -7.08 -3.56 9.84
N HIS A 160 -7.19 -4.89 9.95
CA HIS A 160 -6.99 -5.60 11.22
C HIS A 160 -5.53 -5.59 11.69
N GLU A 161 -4.55 -5.68 10.76
CA GLU A 161 -3.13 -5.56 11.11
C GLU A 161 -2.79 -4.18 11.68
N GLY A 162 -3.36 -3.12 11.07
CA GLY A 162 -3.25 -1.77 11.61
C GLY A 162 -3.84 -1.63 13.02
N ALA A 163 -4.95 -2.30 13.30
CA ALA A 163 -5.55 -2.33 14.63
C ALA A 163 -4.66 -3.04 15.66
N ILE A 164 -3.95 -4.11 15.27
CA ILE A 164 -2.97 -4.81 16.11
C ILE A 164 -1.86 -3.84 16.54
N PHE A 165 -1.26 -3.10 15.59
CA PHE A 165 -0.19 -2.15 15.92
C PHE A 165 -0.66 -1.01 16.83
N LYS A 166 -1.87 -0.49 16.64
CA LYS A 166 -2.46 0.48 17.57
C LYS A 166 -2.56 -0.08 18.99
N LYS A 167 -3.07 -1.30 19.11
CA LYS A 167 -3.22 -1.99 20.40
C LYS A 167 -1.86 -2.19 21.08
N ILE A 168 -0.86 -2.67 20.37
CA ILE A 168 0.49 -2.91 20.92
C ILE A 168 1.11 -1.60 21.39
N LEU A 169 1.06 -0.55 20.56
CA LEU A 169 1.57 0.77 20.92
C LEU A 169 0.86 1.34 22.16
N ASP A 170 -0.44 1.21 22.24
CA ASP A 170 -1.24 1.70 23.39
C ASP A 170 -0.90 0.95 24.67
N LEU A 171 -0.81 -0.39 24.62
CA LEU A 171 -0.45 -1.23 25.75
C LEU A 171 0.95 -0.90 26.28
N ARG A 172 1.95 -0.81 25.42
CA ARG A 172 3.35 -0.53 25.80
C ARG A 172 3.56 0.88 26.34
N ASN A 173 2.69 1.80 26.01
CA ASN A 173 2.72 3.15 26.53
C ASN A 173 1.71 3.39 27.67
N HIS A 174 1.01 2.34 28.14
CA HIS A 174 -0.01 2.47 29.19
C HIS A 174 -1.06 3.56 28.89
N GLY A 175 -1.43 3.70 27.61
CA GLY A 175 -2.35 4.72 27.12
C GLY A 175 -1.78 6.15 27.07
N GLN A 176 -0.53 6.38 27.48
CA GLN A 176 0.10 7.71 27.42
C GLN A 176 0.34 8.14 25.98
N LYS A 177 -0.01 9.38 25.66
CA LYS A 177 0.13 9.98 24.34
C LYS A 177 0.74 11.36 24.42
N ILE A 178 1.46 11.75 23.38
CA ILE A 178 1.93 13.13 23.19
C ILE A 178 0.85 13.86 22.39
N ASN A 179 0.26 14.90 22.97
CA ASN A 179 -0.82 15.65 22.34
C ASN A 179 -0.33 16.88 21.57
N ASN A 180 0.97 17.15 21.60
CA ASN A 180 1.55 18.36 21.05
C ASN A 180 2.46 18.06 19.85
N SER A 181 2.54 18.99 18.92
CA SER A 181 3.48 19.09 17.81
C SER A 181 4.18 20.44 17.97
N PRO A 182 5.41 20.61 17.57
CA PRO A 182 6.27 19.72 16.77
C PRO A 182 6.89 18.56 17.55
N LEU A 183 7.36 17.56 16.80
CA LEU A 183 7.95 16.34 17.34
C LEU A 183 9.43 16.20 16.99
N GLN A 184 10.20 15.59 17.89
CA GLN A 184 11.56 15.13 17.62
C GLN A 184 11.74 13.70 18.12
N TYR A 185 12.74 12.99 17.59
CA TYR A 185 13.11 11.67 18.05
C TYR A 185 14.44 11.70 18.79
N ASN A 186 14.43 11.24 20.03
CA ASN A 186 15.62 11.13 20.86
C ASN A 186 16.24 9.74 20.68
N PHE A 187 17.35 9.66 19.96
CA PHE A 187 18.05 8.40 19.69
C PHE A 187 18.75 7.78 20.91
N THR A 188 18.93 8.55 21.99
CA THR A 188 19.53 8.03 23.23
C THR A 188 18.48 7.28 24.07
N THR A 189 17.29 7.87 24.20
CA THR A 189 16.16 7.30 24.96
C THR A 189 15.26 6.40 24.09
N LEU A 190 15.40 6.47 22.76
CA LEU A 190 14.57 5.81 21.74
C LEU A 190 13.11 6.23 21.82
N ASN A 191 12.85 7.48 22.17
CA ASN A 191 11.51 8.05 22.36
C ASN A 191 11.22 9.18 21.37
N LEU A 192 9.93 9.31 21.03
CA LEU A 192 9.38 10.55 20.49
C LEU A 192 9.14 11.53 21.63
N GLU A 193 9.51 12.77 21.40
CA GLU A 193 9.41 13.86 22.38
C GLU A 193 8.85 15.12 21.70
N TYR A 194 8.33 16.04 22.51
CA TYR A 194 8.00 17.37 22.03
C TYR A 194 9.28 18.12 21.63
N SER A 195 9.25 18.75 20.47
CA SER A 195 10.34 19.61 20.01
C SER A 195 10.09 21.06 20.40
N HIS A 196 11.10 21.74 20.88
CA HIS A 196 11.04 23.20 21.10
C HIS A 196 11.18 24.00 19.80
N ASN A 197 11.66 23.39 18.73
CA ASN A 197 11.77 24.03 17.43
C ASN A 197 10.45 23.83 16.65
N PRO A 198 9.91 24.88 16.01
CA PRO A 198 8.73 24.75 15.18
C PRO A 198 9.02 23.88 13.95
N ASN A 199 7.99 23.25 13.42
CA ASN A 199 8.11 22.54 12.13
C ASN A 199 8.47 23.54 11.02
N THR A 200 9.32 23.10 10.12
CA THR A 200 9.68 23.85 8.91
C THR A 200 8.65 23.57 7.81
N PRO A 201 8.03 24.61 7.21
CA PRO A 201 7.15 24.38 6.08
C PRO A 201 7.86 23.68 4.92
N TYR A 202 7.21 22.67 4.34
CA TYR A 202 7.72 22.00 3.15
C TYR A 202 7.62 22.95 1.95
N THR A 203 8.76 23.31 1.34
CA THR A 203 8.86 24.24 0.20
C THR A 203 9.39 23.61 -1.07
N GLY A 204 9.45 22.28 -1.13
CA GLY A 204 9.81 21.53 -2.34
C GLY A 204 8.74 21.59 -3.44
N VAL A 205 8.93 20.80 -4.48
CA VAL A 205 8.00 20.79 -5.63
C VAL A 205 6.65 20.23 -5.22
N ILE A 206 5.64 21.10 -5.19
CA ILE A 206 4.27 20.76 -4.80
C ILE A 206 3.43 20.51 -6.07
N ASN A 207 2.64 19.44 -6.09
CA ASN A 207 1.70 19.07 -7.16
C ASN A 207 2.33 18.71 -8.51
N ASN A 208 3.59 18.37 -8.57
CA ASN A 208 4.15 17.82 -9.81
C ASN A 208 3.80 16.33 -9.89
N PHE A 209 2.73 16.05 -10.64
CA PHE A 209 2.22 14.71 -10.83
C PHE A 209 2.90 14.06 -12.03
N GLN A 210 3.59 12.96 -11.80
CA GLN A 210 4.00 12.13 -12.93
C GLN A 210 2.80 11.35 -13.45
N ASN A 211 2.47 11.52 -14.74
CA ASN A 211 1.42 10.74 -15.38
C ASN A 211 2.01 9.50 -16.03
N ILE A 212 1.67 8.31 -15.51
CA ILE A 212 2.11 7.03 -16.06
C ILE A 212 1.33 6.61 -17.31
N GLN A 213 0.18 7.20 -17.58
CA GLN A 213 -0.72 6.82 -18.68
C GLN A 213 -0.03 6.78 -20.05
N PRO A 214 0.75 7.78 -20.49
CA PRO A 214 1.41 7.73 -21.79
C PRO A 214 2.36 6.52 -21.92
N ARG A 215 3.07 6.18 -20.84
CA ARG A 215 3.96 5.02 -20.83
C ARG A 215 3.20 3.70 -20.87
N LEU A 216 2.11 3.58 -20.13
CA LEU A 216 1.22 2.41 -20.17
C LEU A 216 0.68 2.20 -21.59
N LEU A 217 0.13 3.23 -22.22
CA LEU A 217 -0.36 3.18 -23.60
C LEU A 217 0.75 2.77 -24.59
N HIS A 218 1.95 3.30 -24.43
CA HIS A 218 3.09 2.89 -25.25
C HIS A 218 3.42 1.39 -25.10
N LEU A 219 3.42 0.88 -23.87
CA LEU A 219 3.67 -0.54 -23.63
C LEU A 219 2.60 -1.43 -24.24
N MET A 220 1.33 -1.06 -24.09
CA MET A 220 0.19 -1.80 -24.64
C MET A 220 0.21 -1.85 -26.16
N ASN A 221 0.52 -0.75 -26.83
CA ASN A 221 0.37 -0.59 -28.28
C ASN A 221 1.63 -0.91 -29.09
N HIS A 222 2.80 -0.80 -28.49
CA HIS A 222 4.07 -0.82 -29.26
C HIS A 222 5.10 -1.84 -28.76
N THR A 223 4.74 -2.66 -27.76
CA THR A 223 5.68 -3.65 -27.22
C THR A 223 4.99 -4.98 -26.93
N ASN A 224 5.80 -6.06 -26.87
CA ASN A 224 5.34 -7.36 -26.39
C ASN A 224 5.65 -7.55 -24.88
N ARG A 225 5.92 -6.48 -24.18
CA ARG A 225 6.25 -6.52 -22.75
C ARG A 225 4.99 -6.60 -21.90
N LYS A 226 5.11 -7.29 -20.76
CA LYS A 226 4.07 -7.25 -19.72
C LYS A 226 3.98 -5.85 -19.14
N TRP A 227 2.76 -5.37 -18.93
CA TRP A 227 2.45 -4.03 -18.45
C TRP A 227 1.57 -4.02 -17.17
N GLU A 228 1.38 -5.17 -16.51
CA GLU A 228 0.56 -5.32 -15.30
C GLU A 228 0.97 -4.32 -14.19
N SER A 229 2.29 -4.16 -13.94
CA SER A 229 2.78 -3.20 -12.94
C SER A 229 2.45 -1.74 -13.31
N HIS A 230 2.44 -1.41 -14.60
CA HIS A 230 2.10 -0.08 -15.10
C HIS A 230 0.59 0.16 -15.02
N LEU A 231 -0.22 -0.85 -15.35
CA LEU A 231 -1.67 -0.79 -15.17
C LEU A 231 -2.03 -0.62 -13.70
N GLN A 232 -1.37 -1.37 -12.80
CA GLN A 232 -1.54 -1.22 -11.36
C GLN A 232 -1.23 0.22 -10.91
N ALA A 233 -0.10 0.76 -11.35
CA ALA A 233 0.29 2.13 -11.02
C ALA A 233 -0.69 3.17 -11.57
N TYR A 234 -1.19 2.97 -12.79
CA TYR A 234 -2.23 3.82 -13.40
C TYR A 234 -3.52 3.78 -12.56
N LEU A 235 -3.99 2.59 -12.21
CA LEU A 235 -5.20 2.44 -11.40
C LEU A 235 -5.03 3.10 -10.02
N MET A 236 -3.88 2.91 -9.35
CA MET A 236 -3.61 3.58 -8.07
C MET A 236 -3.58 5.10 -8.20
N GLN A 237 -3.03 5.63 -9.30
CA GLN A 237 -3.01 7.05 -9.60
C GLN A 237 -4.42 7.62 -9.80
N GLU A 238 -5.28 6.90 -10.53
CA GLU A 238 -6.58 7.39 -10.95
C GLU A 238 -7.69 7.18 -9.90
N LEU A 239 -7.55 6.18 -9.03
CA LEU A 239 -8.55 5.95 -7.99
C LEU A 239 -8.71 7.16 -7.06
N LYS A 240 -9.95 7.53 -6.77
CA LYS A 240 -10.40 8.76 -6.10
C LYS A 240 -10.22 10.07 -6.90
N ARG A 241 -9.62 10.04 -8.08
CA ARG A 241 -9.49 11.20 -8.96
C ARG A 241 -10.46 11.09 -10.13
N ASN A 242 -10.44 9.94 -10.78
CA ASN A 242 -11.35 9.59 -11.86
C ASN A 242 -12.60 8.95 -11.25
N ILE A 243 -13.66 9.76 -11.11
CA ILE A 243 -14.93 9.32 -10.51
C ILE A 243 -15.54 8.18 -11.33
N ALA A 244 -15.45 8.21 -12.66
CA ALA A 244 -16.00 7.18 -13.52
C ALA A 244 -15.30 5.82 -13.28
N LEU A 245 -13.96 5.80 -13.24
CA LEU A 245 -13.19 4.61 -12.97
C LEU A 245 -13.41 4.10 -11.53
N THR A 246 -13.46 5.01 -10.56
CA THR A 246 -13.73 4.65 -9.16
C THR A 246 -15.12 4.01 -9.03
N ASN A 247 -16.15 4.60 -9.64
CA ASN A 247 -17.50 4.03 -9.63
C ASN A 247 -17.60 2.72 -10.42
N LEU A 248 -16.79 2.54 -11.46
CA LEU A 248 -16.69 1.27 -12.15
C LEU A 248 -16.14 0.18 -11.24
N LEU A 249 -15.07 0.48 -10.50
CA LEU A 249 -14.43 -0.52 -9.64
C LEU A 249 -15.16 -0.71 -8.29
N PHE A 250 -15.75 0.34 -7.75
CA PHE A 250 -16.41 0.35 -6.44
C PHE A 250 -17.81 0.98 -6.52
N PRO A 251 -18.77 0.35 -7.22
CA PRO A 251 -20.07 0.95 -7.52
C PRO A 251 -20.87 1.21 -6.23
N GLN A 252 -21.36 2.44 -6.08
CA GLN A 252 -22.25 2.84 -4.98
C GLN A 252 -21.70 2.56 -3.57
N THR A 253 -20.37 2.60 -3.42
CA THR A 253 -19.70 2.39 -2.13
C THR A 253 -18.69 3.48 -1.85
N THR A 254 -18.36 3.67 -0.58
CA THR A 254 -17.26 4.52 -0.14
C THR A 254 -16.03 3.66 0.07
N LEU A 255 -14.94 4.01 -0.62
CA LEU A 255 -13.66 3.33 -0.47
C LEU A 255 -13.03 3.73 0.87
N GLY A 256 -12.88 2.76 1.78
CA GLY A 256 -12.32 2.95 3.11
C GLY A 256 -10.82 2.66 3.19
N TRP A 257 -10.34 1.65 2.44
CA TRP A 257 -8.93 1.26 2.43
C TRP A 257 -8.54 0.66 1.07
N LEU A 258 -7.30 0.93 0.66
CA LEU A 258 -6.74 0.45 -0.60
C LEU A 258 -5.33 -0.09 -0.38
N GLY A 259 -5.04 -1.26 -0.93
CA GLY A 259 -3.72 -1.88 -0.93
C GLY A 259 -3.37 -2.48 -2.28
N ASN A 260 -2.10 -2.52 -2.62
CA ASN A 260 -1.59 -3.25 -3.78
C ASN A 260 -0.49 -4.21 -3.36
N GLU A 261 -0.27 -5.26 -4.15
CA GLU A 261 0.76 -6.26 -3.87
C GLU A 261 0.62 -6.88 -2.47
N ILE A 262 -0.60 -7.28 -2.10
CA ILE A 262 -0.88 -7.88 -0.79
C ILE A 262 -0.37 -9.31 -0.78
N TYR A 263 0.63 -9.58 0.05
CA TYR A 263 1.18 -10.91 0.19
C TYR A 263 0.19 -11.89 0.80
N CYS A 264 0.06 -13.05 0.16
CA CYS A 264 -0.81 -14.13 0.60
C CYS A 264 -0.18 -15.49 0.34
N GLY A 265 -0.42 -16.40 1.27
CA GLY A 265 0.06 -17.78 1.17
C GLY A 265 1.57 -17.96 1.33
N ALA A 266 1.97 -19.20 1.58
CA ALA A 266 3.36 -19.57 1.87
C ALA A 266 4.33 -19.38 0.67
N GLY A 267 3.80 -19.30 -0.56
CA GLY A 267 4.59 -19.12 -1.77
C GLY A 267 4.87 -17.65 -2.13
N MET A 268 4.63 -16.71 -1.22
CA MET A 268 4.79 -15.27 -1.44
C MET A 268 3.98 -14.76 -2.65
N GLN A 269 2.84 -15.38 -2.94
CA GLN A 269 1.90 -14.90 -3.93
C GLN A 269 1.35 -13.54 -3.50
N ARG A 270 0.90 -12.75 -4.47
CA ARG A 270 0.42 -11.40 -4.19
C ARG A 270 -0.91 -11.18 -4.90
N ILE A 271 -1.84 -10.59 -4.17
CA ILE A 271 -3.05 -10.02 -4.75
C ILE A 271 -2.66 -8.66 -5.32
N ASP A 272 -2.93 -8.43 -6.59
CA ASP A 272 -2.52 -7.18 -7.25
C ASP A 272 -3.15 -5.97 -6.59
N ILE A 273 -4.47 -5.98 -6.36
CA ILE A 273 -5.19 -4.91 -5.67
C ILE A 273 -6.21 -5.52 -4.72
N LEU A 274 -6.20 -5.06 -3.48
CA LEU A 274 -7.20 -5.36 -2.48
C LEU A 274 -7.77 -4.07 -1.92
N ALA A 275 -9.10 -3.95 -1.88
CA ALA A 275 -9.75 -2.76 -1.35
C ALA A 275 -10.90 -3.13 -0.42
N TYR A 276 -11.09 -2.31 0.60
CA TYR A 276 -12.26 -2.37 1.47
C TYR A 276 -13.16 -1.18 1.18
N SER A 277 -14.42 -1.45 0.94
CA SER A 277 -15.43 -0.41 0.74
C SER A 277 -16.70 -0.76 1.49
N GLU A 278 -17.55 0.24 1.70
CA GLU A 278 -18.83 0.04 2.38
C GLU A 278 -19.90 0.97 1.82
N ASN A 279 -21.12 0.58 2.02
CA ASN A 279 -22.31 1.43 1.90
C ASN A 279 -23.15 1.30 3.19
N GLN A 280 -24.32 1.92 3.22
CA GLN A 280 -25.18 1.90 4.42
C GLN A 280 -25.56 0.49 4.90
N LEU A 281 -25.55 -0.51 4.03
CA LEU A 281 -26.08 -1.85 4.32
C LEU A 281 -24.99 -2.93 4.34
N ASN A 282 -23.93 -2.77 3.58
CA ASN A 282 -22.97 -3.85 3.31
C ASN A 282 -21.53 -3.37 3.36
N LYS A 283 -20.64 -4.29 3.74
CA LYS A 283 -19.19 -4.15 3.66
C LYS A 283 -18.65 -5.06 2.56
N PHE A 284 -17.69 -4.56 1.80
CA PHE A 284 -17.13 -5.26 0.65
C PHE A 284 -15.61 -5.38 0.74
N ILE A 285 -15.11 -6.50 0.26
CA ILE A 285 -13.70 -6.70 -0.04
C ILE A 285 -13.57 -6.94 -1.54
N HIS A 286 -12.97 -6.00 -2.25
CA HIS A 286 -12.69 -6.11 -3.67
C HIS A 286 -11.32 -6.73 -3.86
N LEU A 287 -11.30 -7.89 -4.49
CA LEU A 287 -10.10 -8.60 -4.91
C LEU A 287 -9.94 -8.42 -6.41
N ILE A 288 -8.93 -7.68 -6.85
CA ILE A 288 -8.71 -7.37 -8.26
C ILE A 288 -7.38 -7.97 -8.71
N GLU A 289 -7.44 -8.80 -9.74
CA GLU A 289 -6.31 -9.40 -10.43
C GLU A 289 -6.11 -8.71 -11.78
N LEU A 290 -4.87 -8.38 -12.11
CA LEU A 290 -4.48 -7.70 -13.35
C LEU A 290 -3.77 -8.67 -14.28
N LYS A 291 -4.08 -8.60 -15.56
CA LYS A 291 -3.39 -9.37 -16.60
C LYS A 291 -3.03 -8.47 -17.78
N SER A 292 -1.82 -8.64 -18.29
CA SER A 292 -1.36 -8.02 -19.54
C SER A 292 -1.61 -8.93 -20.76
N VAL A 293 -2.19 -10.09 -20.52
CA VAL A 293 -2.56 -11.09 -21.54
C VAL A 293 -4.01 -11.56 -21.29
N GLU A 294 -4.51 -12.38 -22.18
CA GLU A 294 -5.84 -12.98 -22.03
C GLU A 294 -5.99 -13.71 -20.67
N ALA A 295 -7.09 -13.44 -19.96
CA ALA A 295 -7.43 -14.16 -18.73
C ALA A 295 -7.95 -15.56 -19.07
N ASN A 296 -7.45 -16.58 -18.38
CA ASN A 296 -7.71 -17.99 -18.63
C ASN A 296 -7.96 -18.79 -17.33
N ALA A 297 -8.06 -20.10 -17.40
CA ALA A 297 -8.30 -21.01 -16.28
C ALA A 297 -7.31 -20.83 -15.13
N ASP A 298 -6.01 -20.56 -15.43
CA ASP A 298 -5.00 -20.33 -14.39
C ASP A 298 -5.32 -19.08 -13.57
N THR A 299 -5.83 -18.04 -14.22
CA THR A 299 -6.28 -16.81 -13.55
C THR A 299 -7.46 -17.09 -12.61
N ALA A 300 -8.45 -17.87 -13.05
CA ALA A 300 -9.58 -18.27 -12.22
C ALA A 300 -9.14 -19.10 -11.00
N SER A 301 -8.22 -20.03 -11.21
CA SER A 301 -7.60 -20.84 -10.15
C SER A 301 -6.81 -19.97 -9.15
N GLN A 302 -6.08 -18.97 -9.63
CA GLN A 302 -5.33 -18.02 -8.83
C GLN A 302 -6.26 -17.20 -7.91
N ILE A 303 -7.33 -16.65 -8.46
CA ILE A 303 -8.34 -15.90 -7.70
C ILE A 303 -8.99 -16.77 -6.63
N ASN A 304 -9.30 -18.03 -6.93
CA ASN A 304 -9.84 -18.96 -5.94
C ASN A 304 -8.88 -19.18 -4.76
N ARG A 305 -7.58 -19.30 -5.01
CA ARG A 305 -6.57 -19.40 -3.92
C ARG A 305 -6.56 -18.15 -3.05
N TYR A 306 -6.67 -16.98 -3.65
CA TYR A 306 -6.75 -15.71 -2.91
C TYR A 306 -8.00 -15.60 -2.05
N ILE A 307 -9.17 -16.00 -2.58
CA ILE A 307 -10.42 -16.03 -1.81
C ILE A 307 -10.29 -16.96 -0.60
N LYS A 308 -9.72 -18.16 -0.79
CA LYS A 308 -9.48 -19.10 0.32
C LYS A 308 -8.57 -18.49 1.37
N TRP A 309 -7.51 -17.81 0.96
CA TRP A 309 -6.59 -17.14 1.87
C TRP A 309 -7.30 -16.00 2.64
N LEU A 310 -8.05 -15.14 1.96
CA LEU A 310 -8.80 -14.06 2.62
C LEU A 310 -9.76 -14.62 3.68
N LYS A 311 -10.49 -15.70 3.35
CA LYS A 311 -11.41 -16.34 4.29
C LYS A 311 -10.73 -16.95 5.51
N ALA A 312 -9.49 -17.40 5.36
CA ALA A 312 -8.72 -17.98 6.46
C ALA A 312 -8.02 -16.93 7.33
N HIS A 313 -7.70 -15.74 6.78
CA HIS A 313 -6.82 -14.78 7.43
C HIS A 313 -7.46 -13.43 7.79
N ILE A 314 -8.63 -13.10 7.23
CA ILE A 314 -9.32 -11.86 7.57
C ILE A 314 -10.31 -12.15 8.71
N PRO A 315 -10.17 -11.48 9.87
CA PRO A 315 -11.15 -11.59 10.93
C PRO A 315 -12.49 -11.02 10.45
N ASP A 316 -13.58 -11.55 10.96
CA ASP A 316 -14.94 -11.09 10.64
C ASP A 316 -15.26 -11.09 9.13
N ILE A 317 -14.60 -11.97 8.37
CA ILE A 317 -14.79 -12.07 6.92
C ILE A 317 -16.26 -12.33 6.54
N SER A 318 -17.04 -12.93 7.45
CA SER A 318 -18.46 -13.25 7.23
C SER A 318 -19.36 -12.02 7.09
N ILE A 319 -18.94 -10.86 7.60
CA ILE A 319 -19.69 -9.61 7.42
C ILE A 319 -19.35 -8.89 6.12
N HIS A 320 -18.38 -9.39 5.36
CA HIS A 320 -17.93 -8.79 4.11
C HIS A 320 -18.39 -9.63 2.92
N GLN A 321 -18.85 -8.96 1.86
CA GLN A 321 -19.05 -9.56 0.56
C GLN A 321 -17.74 -9.45 -0.24
N ILE A 322 -17.16 -10.59 -0.63
CA ILE A 322 -15.98 -10.61 -1.49
C ILE A 322 -16.42 -10.42 -2.94
N ILE A 323 -15.88 -9.42 -3.61
CA ILE A 323 -16.12 -9.12 -5.02
C ILE A 323 -14.83 -9.37 -5.81
N PRO A 324 -14.64 -10.57 -6.35
CA PRO A 324 -13.51 -10.87 -7.20
C PRO A 324 -13.69 -10.22 -8.57
N THR A 325 -12.62 -9.65 -9.08
CA THR A 325 -12.58 -8.94 -10.36
C THR A 325 -11.28 -9.31 -11.10
N VAL A 326 -11.37 -9.54 -12.40
CA VAL A 326 -10.20 -9.57 -13.29
C VAL A 326 -10.24 -8.36 -14.22
N ILE A 327 -9.08 -7.75 -14.45
CA ILE A 327 -8.88 -6.72 -15.48
C ILE A 327 -7.85 -7.25 -16.46
N ALA A 328 -8.24 -7.44 -17.71
CA ALA A 328 -7.44 -8.06 -18.76
C ALA A 328 -7.77 -7.46 -20.13
N PRO A 329 -6.88 -7.57 -21.14
CA PRO A 329 -7.20 -7.13 -22.51
C PRO A 329 -8.26 -8.01 -23.18
N SER A 330 -8.36 -9.27 -22.80
CA SER A 330 -9.38 -10.22 -23.28
C SER A 330 -9.64 -11.34 -22.30
N ILE A 331 -10.72 -12.05 -22.51
CA ILE A 331 -11.16 -13.18 -21.71
C ILE A 331 -11.28 -14.40 -22.64
N HIS A 332 -10.60 -15.49 -22.27
CA HIS A 332 -10.70 -16.76 -23.00
C HIS A 332 -12.14 -17.29 -23.00
N GLN A 333 -12.55 -17.88 -24.11
CA GLN A 333 -13.96 -18.35 -24.30
C GLN A 333 -14.49 -19.23 -23.16
N ASN A 334 -13.67 -20.08 -22.56
CA ASN A 334 -14.04 -21.00 -21.49
C ASN A 334 -13.83 -20.42 -20.08
N TYR A 335 -13.32 -19.21 -19.96
CA TYR A 335 -12.94 -18.63 -18.67
C TYR A 335 -14.11 -18.53 -17.69
N ASN A 336 -15.26 -18.12 -18.17
CA ASN A 336 -16.44 -17.95 -17.33
C ASN A 336 -16.93 -19.29 -16.72
N ASP A 337 -16.79 -20.38 -17.43
CA ASP A 337 -17.13 -21.72 -16.93
C ASP A 337 -16.09 -22.18 -15.89
N GLU A 338 -14.83 -21.92 -16.12
CA GLU A 338 -13.75 -22.16 -15.14
C GLU A 338 -13.99 -21.36 -13.86
N VAL A 339 -14.37 -20.08 -13.96
CA VAL A 339 -14.71 -19.25 -12.80
C VAL A 339 -15.86 -19.90 -12.01
N ARG A 340 -16.94 -20.35 -12.68
CA ARG A 340 -18.06 -21.04 -12.01
C ARG A 340 -17.63 -22.32 -11.32
N ILE A 341 -16.74 -23.10 -11.96
CA ILE A 341 -16.20 -24.33 -11.37
C ILE A 341 -15.38 -24.03 -10.12
N TYR A 342 -14.41 -23.14 -10.21
CA TYR A 342 -13.48 -22.83 -9.10
C TYR A 342 -14.15 -22.10 -7.94
N LEU A 343 -15.15 -21.26 -8.19
CA LEU A 343 -15.81 -20.47 -7.15
C LEU A 343 -17.08 -21.14 -6.59
N ARG A 344 -17.49 -22.28 -7.13
CA ARG A 344 -18.62 -23.06 -6.60
C ARG A 344 -18.42 -23.35 -5.11
N GLY A 345 -19.41 -23.03 -4.29
CA GLY A 345 -19.38 -23.25 -2.84
C GLY A 345 -18.49 -22.27 -2.06
N GLN A 346 -17.91 -21.28 -2.74
CA GLN A 346 -17.14 -20.21 -2.05
C GLN A 346 -18.02 -19.09 -1.51
N GLY A 347 -19.36 -19.14 -1.66
CA GLY A 347 -20.25 -18.05 -1.23
C GLY A 347 -20.02 -16.74 -1.99
N ILE A 348 -19.49 -16.85 -3.21
CA ILE A 348 -19.31 -15.72 -4.13
C ILE A 348 -20.54 -15.69 -5.04
N SER A 349 -21.29 -14.61 -5.02
CA SER A 349 -22.49 -14.44 -5.83
C SER A 349 -22.21 -13.81 -7.20
N GLN A 350 -21.14 -13.01 -7.29
CA GLN A 350 -20.80 -12.25 -8.49
C GLN A 350 -19.29 -12.29 -8.73
N PHE A 351 -18.92 -12.39 -9.99
CA PHE A 351 -17.57 -12.22 -10.49
C PHE A 351 -17.58 -11.14 -11.56
N ARG A 352 -16.59 -10.25 -11.54
CA ARG A 352 -16.52 -9.13 -12.47
C ARG A 352 -15.40 -9.31 -13.47
N ASN A 353 -15.74 -9.27 -14.74
CA ASN A 353 -14.78 -9.20 -15.83
C ASN A 353 -14.73 -7.76 -16.34
N ILE A 354 -13.54 -7.19 -16.38
CA ILE A 354 -13.30 -5.87 -16.94
C ILE A 354 -12.28 -6.02 -18.07
N ILE A 355 -12.71 -5.70 -19.27
CA ILE A 355 -11.83 -5.65 -20.43
C ILE A 355 -11.26 -4.24 -20.50
N VAL A 356 -9.94 -4.15 -20.61
CA VAL A 356 -9.21 -2.90 -20.87
C VAL A 356 -8.69 -2.92 -22.29
N ASP A 357 -9.11 -1.97 -23.11
CA ASP A 357 -8.64 -1.84 -24.49
C ASP A 357 -7.34 -1.00 -24.58
N ASN A 358 -6.81 -0.90 -25.79
CA ASN A 358 -5.58 -0.19 -26.09
C ASN A 358 -5.66 1.34 -25.98
N GLU A 359 -6.83 1.88 -25.62
CA GLU A 359 -7.08 3.31 -25.35
C GLU A 359 -7.36 3.56 -23.87
N LEU A 360 -7.27 2.53 -23.03
CA LEU A 360 -7.62 2.53 -21.61
C LEU A 360 -9.11 2.76 -21.33
N ASN A 361 -9.98 2.32 -22.26
CA ASN A 361 -11.40 2.19 -21.95
C ASN A 361 -11.65 0.87 -21.21
N PHE A 362 -12.49 0.93 -20.18
CA PHE A 362 -12.80 -0.20 -19.33
C PHE A 362 -14.26 -0.62 -19.54
N THR A 363 -14.47 -1.83 -20.05
CA THR A 363 -15.81 -2.40 -20.26
C THR A 363 -16.05 -3.55 -19.30
N GLN A 364 -17.11 -3.46 -18.48
CA GLN A 364 -17.44 -4.44 -17.47
C GLN A 364 -18.54 -5.38 -17.92
N THR A 365 -18.38 -6.67 -17.57
CA THR A 365 -19.44 -7.66 -17.53
C THR A 365 -19.49 -8.34 -16.15
N ILE A 366 -20.68 -8.66 -15.69
CA ILE A 366 -20.90 -9.35 -14.40
C ILE A 366 -21.35 -10.78 -14.68
N LEU A 367 -20.61 -11.72 -14.10
CA LEU A 367 -20.94 -13.14 -14.15
C LEU A 367 -21.58 -13.54 -12.82
N THR A 368 -22.76 -14.14 -12.88
CA THR A 368 -23.37 -14.82 -11.73
C THR A 368 -22.67 -16.17 -11.53
N VAL A 369 -22.22 -16.44 -10.32
CA VAL A 369 -21.42 -17.62 -9.95
C VAL A 369 -22.28 -18.65 -9.22
#